data_2aee96640d087ca3780299e49577f7fd
#
_entry.id   2aee96640d087ca3780299e49577f7fd
#
_cell.length_a   1.000
_cell.length_b   1.000
_cell.length_c   1.000
_cell.angle_alpha   90.00
_cell.angle_beta   90.00
_cell.angle_gamma   90.00
#
_symmetry.space_group_name_H-M   'P 1'
#
loop_
_entity.id
_entity.type
_entity.pdbx_description
1 polymer ?
#
loop_
_entity_poly.entity_id
_entity_poly.type
_entity_poly.pdbx_seq_one_letter_code
_entity_poly.pdbx_strand_id
1 'polypeptide(L)'
;MSDDTYTATGLLPALEEEIRSTVGVRLFTVLAWFPERRVLHRVHSSHPGPYPVGGEKSVEVSGGWLEQCIERQLPYLGADRAAVREVFADHLTIDELGCGAVVNVPVVDDGRTLGMLNALDAEGRYDEETVRALSALAARAVPDLRAAAARSGRTAP
;
A
#
# COMPACT_ATOMS: atom_id res chain seq x y z
N MET A 1 -18.88 5.64 16.40
CA MET A 1 -17.90 6.30 17.24
C MET A 1 -16.55 5.68 17.15
N SER A 2 -16.47 4.35 17.17
CA SER A 2 -15.17 3.69 17.07
C SER A 2 -14.46 4.01 15.77
N ASP A 3 -15.20 4.14 14.67
CA ASP A 3 -14.59 4.46 13.39
C ASP A 3 -13.98 5.86 13.40
N ASP A 4 -14.70 6.80 14.01
CA ASP A 4 -14.18 8.16 14.13
C ASP A 4 -12.92 8.18 14.96
N THR A 5 -12.92 7.43 16.06
CA THR A 5 -11.76 7.35 16.93
C THR A 5 -10.56 6.78 16.17
N TYR A 6 -10.78 5.73 15.42
CA TYR A 6 -9.71 5.12 14.64
C TYR A 6 -9.12 6.14 13.67
N THR A 7 -9.99 6.80 12.91
CA THR A 7 -9.55 7.77 11.92
C THR A 7 -8.80 8.92 12.58
N ALA A 8 -9.31 9.39 13.72
CA ALA A 8 -8.72 10.54 14.41
C ALA A 8 -7.34 10.22 14.95
N THR A 9 -7.07 8.96 15.33
CA THR A 9 -5.78 8.58 15.88
C THR A 9 -4.83 8.02 14.86
N GLY A 10 -5.29 7.89 13.62
CA GLY A 10 -4.47 7.30 12.57
C GLY A 10 -3.27 8.17 12.23
N LEU A 11 -2.14 7.52 11.99
CA LEU A 11 -0.91 8.21 11.64
C LEU A 11 -0.68 8.26 10.14
N LEU A 12 -1.56 7.64 9.36
CA LEU A 12 -1.36 7.52 7.92
C LEU A 12 -1.43 8.85 7.18
N PRO A 13 -2.32 9.79 7.54
CA PRO A 13 -2.28 11.09 6.86
C PRO A 13 -0.96 11.83 7.05
N ALA A 14 -0.38 11.76 8.25
CA ALA A 14 0.92 12.38 8.49
C ALA A 14 2.02 11.65 7.73
N LEU A 15 1.92 10.34 7.63
CA LEU A 15 2.88 9.55 6.86
C LEU A 15 2.80 9.90 5.38
N GLU A 16 1.58 10.06 4.85
CA GLU A 16 1.42 10.48 3.46
C GLU A 16 2.08 11.83 3.21
N GLU A 17 1.89 12.76 4.14
CA GLU A 17 2.48 14.10 4.00
C GLU A 17 4.00 14.04 3.98
N GLU A 18 4.58 13.22 4.83
CA GLU A 18 6.03 13.06 4.85
C GLU A 18 6.54 12.42 3.57
N ILE A 19 5.85 11.40 3.07
CA ILE A 19 6.23 10.76 1.82
C ILE A 19 6.13 11.75 0.68
N ARG A 20 5.08 12.56 0.67
CA ARG A 20 4.88 13.56 -0.36
C ARG A 20 6.03 14.57 -0.39
N SER A 21 6.50 14.99 0.77
CA SER A 21 7.55 16.00 0.83
C SER A 21 8.96 15.44 0.66
N THR A 22 9.19 14.18 1.02
CA THR A 22 10.55 13.62 0.95
C THR A 22 10.79 12.76 -0.28
N VAL A 23 9.79 12.06 -0.74
CA VAL A 23 9.90 11.10 -1.86
C VAL A 23 9.20 11.64 -3.10
N GLY A 24 8.01 12.21 -2.90
CA GLY A 24 7.14 12.60 -3.99
C GLY A 24 6.21 11.46 -4.33
N VAL A 25 4.90 11.73 -4.31
CA VAL A 25 3.92 10.70 -4.60
C VAL A 25 2.68 11.36 -5.18
N ARG A 26 2.15 10.77 -6.23
CA ARG A 26 0.91 11.24 -6.84
C ARG A 26 -0.28 10.44 -6.33
N LEU A 27 -0.09 9.14 -6.14
CA LEU A 27 -1.12 8.26 -5.59
C LEU A 27 -0.48 7.46 -4.46
N PHE A 28 -1.06 7.56 -3.27
CA PHE A 28 -0.56 6.83 -2.12
C PHE A 28 -1.70 6.03 -1.50
N THR A 29 -1.50 4.73 -1.33
CA THR A 29 -2.47 3.88 -0.65
C THR A 29 -1.76 3.00 0.36
N VAL A 30 -2.50 2.57 1.37
CA VAL A 30 -2.02 1.61 2.36
C VAL A 30 -3.01 0.47 2.40
N LEU A 31 -2.50 -0.73 2.28
CA LEU A 31 -3.33 -1.94 2.28
C LEU A 31 -2.98 -2.79 3.48
N ALA A 32 -4.01 -3.28 4.18
CA ALA A 32 -3.85 -4.26 5.24
C ALA A 32 -3.93 -5.65 4.62
N TRP A 33 -3.09 -6.57 5.08
CA TRP A 33 -3.11 -7.95 4.60
C TRP A 33 -3.87 -8.82 5.59
N PHE A 34 -4.90 -9.50 5.10
CA PHE A 34 -5.71 -10.43 5.91
C PHE A 34 -5.48 -11.84 5.38
N PRO A 35 -4.52 -12.57 5.99
CA PRO A 35 -4.13 -13.87 5.45
C PRO A 35 -5.25 -14.91 5.47
N GLU A 36 -6.17 -14.82 6.41
CA GLU A 36 -7.25 -15.80 6.49
C GLU A 36 -8.14 -15.77 5.25
N ARG A 37 -8.37 -14.58 4.71
CA ARG A 37 -9.19 -14.41 3.52
C ARG A 37 -8.35 -14.20 2.27
N ARG A 38 -7.04 -14.07 2.44
CA ARG A 38 -6.08 -13.81 1.38
C ARG A 38 -6.50 -12.61 0.55
N VAL A 39 -6.78 -11.51 1.24
CA VAL A 39 -7.13 -10.25 0.57
C VAL A 39 -6.30 -9.10 1.14
N LEU A 40 -6.13 -8.10 0.30
CA LEU A 40 -5.54 -6.82 0.69
C LEU A 40 -6.68 -5.81 0.79
N HIS A 41 -6.81 -5.20 1.97
CA HIS A 41 -7.93 -4.31 2.29
C HIS A 41 -7.39 -2.90 2.42
N ARG A 42 -7.94 -1.96 1.64
CA ARG A 42 -7.42 -0.59 1.62
C ARG A 42 -7.86 0.16 2.87
N VAL A 43 -6.88 0.63 3.64
CA VAL A 43 -7.15 1.37 4.87
C VAL A 43 -6.85 2.85 4.74
N HIS A 44 -6.15 3.25 3.68
CA HIS A 44 -5.85 4.67 3.45
C HIS A 44 -5.66 4.91 1.96
N SER A 45 -6.12 6.06 1.48
CA SER A 45 -5.98 6.41 0.07
C SER A 45 -5.89 7.93 -0.08
N SER A 46 -4.95 8.37 -0.92
CA SER A 46 -4.87 9.78 -1.28
C SER A 46 -5.91 10.15 -2.34
N HIS A 47 -6.53 9.14 -2.97
CA HIS A 47 -7.53 9.36 -4.02
C HIS A 47 -8.72 8.44 -3.78
N PRO A 48 -9.57 8.78 -2.79
CA PRO A 48 -10.64 7.86 -2.40
C PRO A 48 -11.74 7.69 -3.45
N GLY A 49 -11.80 8.55 -4.47
CA GLY A 49 -12.73 8.34 -5.57
C GLY A 49 -12.44 7.04 -6.31
N PRO A 50 -11.33 6.97 -7.05
CA PRO A 50 -10.98 5.74 -7.76
C PRO A 50 -10.44 4.63 -6.86
N TYR A 51 -9.92 4.98 -5.68
CA TYR A 51 -9.34 4.01 -4.76
C TYR A 51 -9.94 4.19 -3.38
N PRO A 52 -11.18 3.75 -3.17
CA PRO A 52 -11.87 4.01 -1.90
C PRO A 52 -11.30 3.21 -0.75
N VAL A 53 -11.33 3.81 0.43
CA VAL A 53 -11.04 3.11 1.66
C VAL A 53 -12.10 2.02 1.83
N GLY A 54 -11.67 0.83 2.23
CA GLY A 54 -12.57 -0.30 2.34
C GLY A 54 -12.60 -1.19 1.12
N GLY A 55 -12.02 -0.73 0.00
CA GLY A 55 -11.93 -1.58 -1.18
C GLY A 55 -10.96 -2.73 -0.94
N GLU A 56 -11.24 -3.86 -1.57
CA GLU A 56 -10.42 -5.04 -1.37
C GLU A 56 -9.86 -5.53 -2.71
N LYS A 57 -8.65 -6.05 -2.64
CA LYS A 57 -7.93 -6.60 -3.77
C LYS A 57 -7.67 -8.06 -3.48
N SER A 58 -8.16 -8.94 -4.34
CA SER A 58 -7.88 -10.35 -4.16
C SER A 58 -6.41 -10.62 -4.52
N VAL A 59 -5.96 -11.82 -4.23
CA VAL A 59 -4.58 -12.20 -4.53
C VAL A 59 -4.38 -12.52 -6.00
N GLU A 60 -5.33 -12.17 -6.83
CA GLU A 60 -5.25 -12.43 -8.27
C GLU A 60 -4.45 -11.38 -9.01
N VAL A 61 -3.61 -10.66 -8.32
CA VAL A 61 -2.56 -9.92 -8.97
C VAL A 61 -1.51 -10.92 -9.45
N SER A 62 -0.58 -10.46 -10.25
CA SER A 62 0.50 -11.32 -10.72
C SER A 62 1.07 -12.14 -9.55
N GLY A 63 1.15 -13.45 -9.74
CA GLY A 63 1.60 -14.34 -8.69
C GLY A 63 2.96 -14.00 -8.14
N GLY A 64 3.86 -13.55 -9.00
CA GLY A 64 5.20 -13.19 -8.56
C GLY A 64 5.20 -12.00 -7.61
N TRP A 65 4.29 -11.06 -7.80
CA TRP A 65 4.21 -9.89 -6.93
C TRP A 65 3.80 -10.30 -5.52
N LEU A 66 2.78 -11.15 -5.40
CA LEU A 66 2.30 -11.59 -4.10
C LEU A 66 3.39 -12.34 -3.33
N GLU A 67 4.03 -13.27 -4.00
CA GLU A 67 5.11 -14.03 -3.38
C GLU A 67 6.23 -13.10 -2.93
N GLN A 68 6.64 -12.18 -3.77
CA GLN A 68 7.74 -11.28 -3.46
C GLN A 68 7.41 -10.38 -2.28
N CYS A 69 6.27 -9.72 -2.32
CA CYS A 69 5.96 -8.67 -1.35
C CYS A 69 5.37 -9.22 -0.06
N ILE A 70 4.46 -10.17 -0.17
CA ILE A 70 3.77 -10.67 1.02
C ILE A 70 4.54 -11.80 1.66
N GLU A 71 4.96 -12.77 0.88
CA GLU A 71 5.57 -13.99 1.45
C GLU A 71 7.05 -13.80 1.73
N ARG A 72 7.77 -13.22 0.78
CA ARG A 72 9.21 -13.00 0.96
C ARG A 72 9.52 -11.66 1.60
N GLN A 73 8.54 -10.80 1.75
CA GLN A 73 8.67 -9.53 2.45
C GLN A 73 9.72 -8.62 1.82
N LEU A 74 9.71 -8.59 0.49
CA LEU A 74 10.63 -7.77 -0.29
C LEU A 74 9.85 -6.68 -1.02
N PRO A 75 10.42 -5.49 -1.18
CA PRO A 75 9.75 -4.43 -1.92
C PRO A 75 9.74 -4.72 -3.42
N TYR A 76 8.83 -4.04 -4.11
CA TYR A 76 8.74 -4.12 -5.57
C TYR A 76 8.90 -2.71 -6.15
N LEU A 77 9.68 -2.61 -7.22
CA LEU A 77 9.85 -1.37 -7.96
C LEU A 77 9.45 -1.63 -9.41
N GLY A 78 8.39 -0.92 -9.86
CA GLY A 78 8.03 -0.88 -11.26
C GLY A 78 8.39 0.49 -11.79
N ALA A 79 9.48 0.58 -12.55
CA ALA A 79 10.06 1.86 -12.91
C ALA A 79 9.34 2.53 -14.08
N ASP A 80 8.60 1.78 -14.89
CA ASP A 80 7.96 2.32 -16.07
C ASP A 80 6.58 1.70 -16.27
N ARG A 81 5.87 2.23 -17.27
CA ARG A 81 4.50 1.80 -17.55
C ARG A 81 4.41 0.33 -17.93
N ALA A 82 5.41 -0.17 -18.61
CA ALA A 82 5.40 -1.58 -19.00
C ALA A 82 5.42 -2.49 -17.78
N ALA A 83 6.24 -2.16 -16.78
CA ALA A 83 6.31 -2.94 -15.56
C ALA A 83 4.99 -2.87 -14.79
N VAL A 84 4.39 -1.67 -14.71
CA VAL A 84 3.11 -1.51 -14.02
C VAL A 84 2.03 -2.34 -14.70
N ARG A 85 2.01 -2.30 -16.03
CA ARG A 85 1.00 -3.03 -16.80
C ARG A 85 1.10 -4.54 -16.59
N GLU A 86 2.30 -5.05 -16.42
CA GLU A 86 2.49 -6.49 -16.23
C GLU A 86 1.93 -6.97 -14.90
N VAL A 87 1.96 -6.11 -13.88
CA VAL A 87 1.64 -6.54 -12.52
C VAL A 87 0.21 -6.19 -12.13
N PHE A 88 -0.28 -5.02 -12.55
CA PHE A 88 -1.51 -4.47 -11.97
C PHE A 88 -2.65 -4.47 -12.99
N ALA A 89 -3.74 -5.12 -12.61
CA ALA A 89 -4.94 -5.18 -13.47
C ALA A 89 -5.55 -3.79 -13.66
N ASP A 90 -5.36 -2.90 -12.68
CA ASP A 90 -5.91 -1.55 -12.74
C ASP A 90 -4.97 -0.54 -13.38
N HIS A 91 -4.07 -1.01 -14.26
CA HIS A 91 -3.08 -0.14 -14.88
C HIS A 91 -3.69 1.02 -15.67
N LEU A 92 -4.90 0.85 -16.21
CA LEU A 92 -5.53 1.95 -16.92
C LEU A 92 -5.91 3.09 -16.01
N THR A 93 -6.44 2.77 -14.82
CA THR A 93 -6.75 3.79 -13.82
C THR A 93 -5.48 4.47 -13.34
N ILE A 94 -4.43 3.68 -13.11
CA ILE A 94 -3.15 4.21 -12.71
C ILE A 94 -2.63 5.19 -13.76
N ASP A 95 -2.74 4.82 -15.03
CA ASP A 95 -2.29 5.66 -16.13
C ASP A 95 -3.09 6.95 -16.20
N GLU A 96 -4.41 6.88 -15.98
CA GLU A 96 -5.26 8.06 -16.00
C GLU A 96 -4.88 9.07 -14.92
N LEU A 97 -4.36 8.60 -13.81
CA LEU A 97 -3.91 9.49 -12.75
C LEU A 97 -2.52 10.07 -13.02
N GLY A 98 -1.95 9.75 -14.16
CA GLY A 98 -0.63 10.26 -14.52
C GLY A 98 0.50 9.45 -13.92
N CYS A 99 0.23 8.26 -13.46
CA CYS A 99 1.23 7.41 -12.83
C CYS A 99 1.76 6.39 -13.81
N GLY A 100 3.05 6.11 -13.73
CA GLY A 100 3.70 5.12 -14.57
C GLY A 100 4.87 4.48 -13.86
N ALA A 101 5.01 4.75 -12.57
CA ALA A 101 6.01 4.11 -11.73
C ALA A 101 5.36 3.76 -10.40
N VAL A 102 5.80 2.67 -9.79
CA VAL A 102 5.24 2.22 -8.52
C VAL A 102 6.32 1.65 -7.63
N VAL A 103 6.21 1.92 -6.34
CA VAL A 103 6.99 1.23 -5.32
C VAL A 103 6.00 0.67 -4.31
N ASN A 104 6.11 -0.63 -4.06
CA ASN A 104 5.33 -1.30 -3.04
C ASN A 104 6.30 -1.76 -1.96
N VAL A 105 6.02 -1.40 -0.71
CA VAL A 105 6.90 -1.76 0.39
C VAL A 105 6.09 -2.52 1.43
N PRO A 106 6.50 -3.75 1.78
CA PRO A 106 5.78 -4.49 2.81
C PRO A 106 6.00 -3.86 4.19
N VAL A 107 4.95 -3.85 4.98
CA VAL A 107 5.01 -3.43 6.37
C VAL A 107 5.07 -4.70 7.20
N VAL A 108 6.20 -4.90 7.87
CA VAL A 108 6.47 -6.13 8.59
C VAL A 108 6.66 -5.82 10.06
N ASP A 109 6.07 -6.63 10.92
CA ASP A 109 6.25 -6.48 12.36
C ASP A 109 6.24 -7.87 12.96
N ASP A 110 7.24 -8.14 13.79
CA ASP A 110 7.37 -9.42 14.46
C ASP A 110 7.38 -10.58 13.46
N GLY A 111 8.08 -10.39 12.34
CA GLY A 111 8.20 -11.40 11.31
C GLY A 111 7.00 -11.61 10.43
N ARG A 112 5.92 -10.85 10.65
CA ARG A 112 4.67 -11.02 9.91
C ARG A 112 4.44 -9.83 9.00
N THR A 113 3.94 -10.10 7.80
CA THR A 113 3.51 -9.05 6.90
C THR A 113 2.14 -8.55 7.34
N LEU A 114 2.06 -7.27 7.70
CA LEU A 114 0.81 -6.65 8.10
C LEU A 114 0.09 -5.98 6.95
N GLY A 115 0.82 -5.58 5.94
CA GLY A 115 0.24 -4.87 4.81
C GLY A 115 1.30 -4.29 3.91
N MET A 116 0.89 -3.31 3.11
CA MET A 116 1.74 -2.71 2.09
C MET A 116 1.57 -1.20 2.07
N LEU A 117 2.68 -0.48 1.89
CA LEU A 117 2.65 0.91 1.45
C LEU A 117 2.82 0.93 -0.06
N ASN A 118 2.01 1.71 -0.75
CA ASN A 118 2.07 1.81 -2.19
C ASN A 118 2.19 3.26 -2.60
N ALA A 119 3.28 3.60 -3.28
CA ALA A 119 3.51 4.95 -3.79
C ALA A 119 3.61 4.87 -5.30
N LEU A 120 2.88 5.74 -5.98
CA LEU A 120 2.87 5.79 -7.44
C LEU A 120 3.08 7.22 -7.89
N ASP A 121 3.81 7.39 -8.97
CA ASP A 121 4.06 8.70 -9.56
C ASP A 121 4.39 8.50 -11.04
N ALA A 122 4.83 9.57 -11.69
CA ALA A 122 5.12 9.57 -13.11
C ALA A 122 6.22 8.56 -13.46
N GLU A 123 6.14 8.05 -14.68
CA GLU A 123 7.12 7.11 -15.19
C GLU A 123 8.53 7.64 -15.04
N GLY A 124 9.44 6.79 -14.59
CA GLY A 124 10.84 7.17 -14.42
C GLY A 124 11.15 7.93 -13.14
N ARG A 125 10.13 8.19 -12.32
CA ARG A 125 10.31 9.01 -11.13
C ARG A 125 10.97 8.27 -9.97
N TYR A 126 10.86 6.94 -9.95
CA TYR A 126 11.28 6.12 -8.81
C TYR A 126 12.48 5.24 -9.17
N ASP A 127 13.36 5.06 -8.20
CA ASP A 127 14.54 4.21 -8.34
C ASP A 127 14.79 3.47 -7.02
N GLU A 128 15.97 2.83 -6.92
CA GLU A 128 16.30 2.06 -5.73
C GLU A 128 16.41 2.93 -4.48
N GLU A 129 16.79 4.17 -4.65
CA GLU A 129 16.85 5.09 -3.51
C GLU A 129 15.45 5.39 -2.97
N THR A 130 14.48 5.49 -3.87
CA THR A 130 13.08 5.64 -3.49
C THR A 130 12.62 4.46 -2.65
N VAL A 131 13.00 3.25 -3.08
CA VAL A 131 12.63 2.04 -2.35
C VAL A 131 13.19 2.08 -0.94
N ARG A 132 14.46 2.47 -0.79
CA ARG A 132 15.08 2.56 0.53
C ARG A 132 14.39 3.59 1.42
N ALA A 133 14.06 4.74 0.85
CA ALA A 133 13.41 5.81 1.61
C ALA A 133 12.04 5.37 2.11
N LEU A 134 11.25 4.74 1.25
CA LEU A 134 9.94 4.26 1.66
C LEU A 134 10.04 3.12 2.66
N SER A 135 11.00 2.22 2.48
CA SER A 135 11.20 1.12 3.40
C SER A 135 11.54 1.63 4.80
N ALA A 136 12.30 2.71 4.89
CA ALA A 136 12.64 3.29 6.19
C ALA A 136 11.42 3.87 6.89
N LEU A 137 10.38 4.23 6.15
CA LEU A 137 9.17 4.82 6.73
C LEU A 137 8.10 3.78 7.02
N ALA A 138 8.27 2.55 6.54
CA ALA A 138 7.21 1.55 6.59
C ALA A 138 6.76 1.22 8.02
N ALA A 139 7.69 1.21 8.97
CA ALA A 139 7.35 0.87 10.34
C ALA A 139 6.33 1.83 10.96
N ARG A 140 6.22 3.03 10.42
CA ARG A 140 5.28 4.02 10.93
C ARG A 140 3.83 3.65 10.65
N ALA A 141 3.59 2.71 9.75
CA ALA A 141 2.24 2.24 9.46
C ALA A 141 1.81 1.07 10.36
N VAL A 142 2.71 0.53 11.16
CA VAL A 142 2.41 -0.65 11.98
C VAL A 142 1.21 -0.43 12.90
N PRO A 143 1.13 0.68 13.68
CA PRO A 143 -0.01 0.82 14.58
C PRO A 143 -1.36 0.82 13.87
N ASP A 144 -1.44 1.50 12.72
CA ASP A 144 -2.69 1.55 11.98
C ASP A 144 -3.07 0.19 11.39
N LEU A 145 -2.07 -0.55 10.93
CA LEU A 145 -2.35 -1.88 10.37
C LEU A 145 -2.72 -2.88 11.45
N ARG A 146 -2.14 -2.76 12.64
CA ARG A 146 -2.55 -3.59 13.76
C ARG A 146 -3.98 -3.28 14.17
N ALA A 147 -4.36 -2.00 14.17
CA ALA A 147 -5.72 -1.61 14.49
C ALA A 147 -6.70 -2.16 13.46
N ALA A 148 -6.34 -2.14 12.19
CA ALA A 148 -7.18 -2.69 11.14
C ALA A 148 -7.37 -4.19 11.32
N ALA A 149 -6.32 -4.91 11.66
CA ALA A 149 -6.40 -6.35 11.88
C ALA A 149 -7.29 -6.67 13.09
N ALA A 150 -7.18 -5.88 14.15
CA ALA A 150 -7.98 -6.09 15.34
C ALA A 150 -9.47 -5.89 15.03
N ARG A 151 -9.79 -4.86 14.23
CA ARG A 151 -11.18 -4.62 13.85
C ARG A 151 -11.72 -5.74 12.97
N SER A 152 -10.89 -6.22 12.05
CA SER A 152 -11.28 -7.34 11.19
C SER A 152 -11.56 -8.59 12.03
N GLY A 153 -10.70 -8.88 13.01
CA GLY A 153 -10.90 -10.02 13.88
C GLY A 153 -12.17 -9.92 14.70
N ARG A 154 -12.50 -8.70 15.15
CA ARG A 154 -13.71 -8.50 15.93
C ARG A 154 -14.98 -8.63 15.11
N THR A 155 -14.92 -8.27 13.83
CA THR A 155 -16.10 -8.36 12.98
C THR A 155 -16.27 -9.74 12.37
N ALA A 156 -15.26 -10.58 12.43
CA ALA A 156 -15.35 -11.93 11.92
C ALA A 156 -16.29 -12.76 12.80
N PRO A 157 -17.20 -13.52 12.21
CA PRO A 157 -18.12 -14.34 12.98
C PRO A 157 -17.42 -15.49 13.71
#